data_34d0c893435fbd295819dd74083759b0
#
_entry.id   34d0c893435fbd295819dd74083759b0
#
_cell.length_a   1.000
_cell.length_b   1.000
_cell.length_c   1.000
_cell.angle_alpha   90.00
_cell.angle_beta   90.00
_cell.angle_gamma   90.00
#
_symmetry.space_group_name_H-M   'P 1'
#
loop_
_entity.id
_entity.type
_entity.pdbx_description
1 polymer ?
#
loop_
_entity_poly.entity_id
_entity_poly.type
_entity_poly.pdbx_seq_one_letter_code
_entity_poly.pdbx_strand_id
1 'polypeptide(L)'
;MKIEKQSKSEVRRLQLTGGSTYIVSLPKKWVSVHGLAAKDQVRIEWRPSGNLRVTPETTSVVRRREVEISIEEIGEDFLLDHLIGAYLSGAQIIRIRSKSGFSRSHRKIFRSFIQTTRGIEITSEAEKSIEMLSLLNPSEMPLHSSINRMYLLVSSQIRDITEVLTGGDSEILDDAEEREKEIDALRLLMERQVGLILESSRLEDSMGTNRWEASEYSRIVRTFERMGDHSYKICKLIEERETPEALSPESPLITCIPVWHASMKLLISNLRRYKISEVHQAKLQLQGAIEELINFENDLWDEKIGRVNALFMDRLSESLRRLCAYSTDMAEILINIHNHRNSIEVML
;
A
#
# COMPACT_ATOMS: atom_id res chain seq x y z
N MET A 1 -19.27 -0.95 -25.53
CA MET A 1 -20.51 -1.36 -24.79
C MET A 1 -20.20 -1.22 -23.30
N LYS A 2 -20.76 -0.19 -22.62
CA LYS A 2 -20.60 -0.01 -21.18
C LYS A 2 -21.20 -1.21 -20.45
N ILE A 3 -20.41 -1.96 -19.71
CA ILE A 3 -20.92 -3.05 -18.86
C ILE A 3 -21.46 -2.38 -17.60
N GLU A 4 -22.78 -2.34 -17.44
CA GLU A 4 -23.40 -1.89 -16.20
C GLU A 4 -22.89 -2.74 -15.03
N LYS A 5 -22.37 -2.08 -13.99
CA LYS A 5 -21.87 -2.68 -12.74
C LYS A 5 -22.95 -3.36 -11.86
N GLN A 6 -24.18 -3.54 -12.34
CA GLN A 6 -25.22 -4.21 -11.55
C GLN A 6 -24.98 -5.72 -11.54
N SER A 7 -24.69 -6.26 -10.37
CA SER A 7 -24.76 -7.70 -10.12
C SER A 7 -26.21 -8.17 -10.27
N LYS A 8 -26.56 -8.72 -11.43
CA LYS A 8 -27.85 -9.37 -11.61
C LYS A 8 -27.76 -10.78 -11.04
N SER A 9 -28.46 -11.04 -9.94
CA SER A 9 -28.65 -12.40 -9.46
C SER A 9 -29.77 -13.07 -10.30
N GLU A 10 -29.53 -14.32 -10.69
CA GLU A 10 -30.54 -15.14 -11.34
C GLU A 10 -30.67 -16.47 -10.57
N VAL A 11 -31.90 -16.88 -10.28
CA VAL A 11 -32.15 -18.18 -9.66
C VAL A 11 -32.32 -19.22 -10.76
N ARG A 12 -31.61 -20.35 -10.65
CA ARG A 12 -31.68 -21.50 -11.56
C ARG A 12 -31.99 -22.76 -10.79
N ARG A 13 -32.71 -23.68 -11.43
CA ARG A 13 -33.00 -25.00 -10.87
C ARG A 13 -31.90 -25.97 -11.22
N LEU A 14 -31.49 -26.78 -10.24
CA LEU A 14 -30.62 -27.93 -10.49
C LEU A 14 -31.38 -29.02 -11.24
N GLN A 15 -30.76 -29.63 -12.22
CA GLN A 15 -31.26 -30.76 -12.99
C GLN A 15 -30.36 -31.97 -12.75
N LEU A 16 -30.94 -33.12 -12.46
CA LEU A 16 -30.23 -34.38 -12.31
C LEU A 16 -30.13 -35.06 -13.68
N THR A 17 -28.93 -35.45 -14.08
CA THR A 17 -28.66 -36.15 -15.33
C THR A 17 -27.81 -37.37 -15.05
N GLY A 18 -28.15 -38.54 -15.68
CA GLY A 18 -27.37 -39.79 -15.53
C GLY A 18 -27.35 -40.39 -14.12
N GLY A 19 -28.30 -40.00 -13.26
CA GLY A 19 -28.48 -40.55 -11.92
C GLY A 19 -27.56 -39.98 -10.82
N SER A 20 -26.44 -39.27 -11.15
CA SER A 20 -25.50 -38.78 -10.15
C SER A 20 -24.94 -37.36 -10.45
N THR A 21 -25.18 -36.81 -11.64
CA THR A 21 -24.62 -35.52 -12.05
C THR A 21 -25.66 -34.44 -12.00
N TYR A 22 -25.37 -33.31 -11.28
CA TYR A 22 -26.21 -32.14 -11.26
C TYR A 22 -25.74 -31.11 -12.30
N ILE A 23 -26.69 -30.58 -13.06
CA ILE A 23 -26.47 -29.53 -14.07
C ILE A 23 -27.19 -28.26 -13.66
N VAL A 24 -26.55 -27.12 -13.86
CA VAL A 24 -27.13 -25.78 -13.78
C VAL A 24 -26.89 -25.02 -15.06
N SER A 25 -27.94 -24.36 -15.60
CA SER A 25 -27.80 -23.56 -16.81
C SER A 25 -27.15 -22.21 -16.49
N LEU A 26 -26.09 -21.85 -17.24
CA LEU A 26 -25.45 -20.54 -17.11
C LEU A 26 -26.29 -19.43 -17.74
N PRO A 27 -26.28 -18.21 -17.18
CA PRO A 27 -27.00 -17.06 -17.76
C PRO A 27 -26.52 -16.76 -19.19
N LYS A 28 -27.45 -16.71 -20.15
CA LYS A 28 -27.13 -16.45 -21.57
C LYS A 28 -26.32 -15.16 -21.76
N LYS A 29 -26.66 -14.10 -21.02
CA LYS A 29 -25.93 -12.83 -21.04
C LYS A 29 -24.49 -12.99 -20.58
N TRP A 30 -24.23 -13.81 -19.53
CA TRP A 30 -22.88 -14.09 -19.04
C TRP A 30 -22.06 -14.84 -20.07
N VAL A 31 -22.61 -15.90 -20.70
CA VAL A 31 -21.98 -16.68 -21.78
C VAL A 31 -21.61 -15.76 -22.95
N SER A 32 -22.57 -14.92 -23.42
CA SER A 32 -22.34 -14.01 -24.53
C SER A 32 -21.27 -12.95 -24.23
N VAL A 33 -21.30 -12.36 -23.03
CA VAL A 33 -20.33 -11.33 -22.60
C VAL A 33 -18.90 -11.88 -22.52
N HIS A 34 -18.74 -13.19 -22.25
CA HIS A 34 -17.44 -13.85 -22.21
C HIS A 34 -17.04 -14.49 -23.56
N GLY A 35 -17.88 -14.34 -24.60
CA GLY A 35 -17.63 -14.92 -25.92
C GLY A 35 -17.58 -16.44 -25.93
N LEU A 36 -18.28 -17.10 -24.99
CA LEU A 36 -18.30 -18.55 -24.86
C LEU A 36 -19.29 -19.18 -25.83
N ALA A 37 -18.94 -20.32 -26.37
CA ALA A 37 -19.76 -21.17 -27.21
C ALA A 37 -20.01 -22.54 -26.57
N ALA A 38 -20.86 -23.36 -27.17
CA ALA A 38 -21.06 -24.72 -26.77
C ALA A 38 -19.73 -25.51 -26.89
N LYS A 39 -19.41 -26.32 -25.88
CA LYS A 39 -18.17 -27.11 -25.69
C LYS A 39 -16.98 -26.32 -25.14
N ASP A 40 -17.06 -24.99 -24.96
CA ASP A 40 -16.02 -24.26 -24.27
C ASP A 40 -15.93 -24.69 -22.80
N GLN A 41 -14.73 -24.67 -22.27
CA GLN A 41 -14.46 -25.07 -20.90
C GLN A 41 -14.67 -23.92 -19.93
N VAL A 42 -15.27 -24.24 -18.81
CA VAL A 42 -15.37 -23.35 -17.64
C VAL A 42 -14.75 -24.04 -16.44
N ARG A 43 -14.01 -23.29 -15.65
CA ARG A 43 -13.46 -23.73 -14.38
C ARG A 43 -14.49 -23.51 -13.30
N ILE A 44 -14.75 -24.52 -12.49
CA ILE A 44 -15.63 -24.45 -11.32
C ILE A 44 -14.75 -24.63 -10.08
N GLU A 45 -14.75 -23.62 -9.21
CA GLU A 45 -13.93 -23.62 -8.00
C GLU A 45 -14.83 -23.57 -6.78
N TRP A 46 -14.52 -24.39 -5.81
CA TRP A 46 -15.14 -24.35 -4.49
C TRP A 46 -14.48 -23.27 -3.65
N ARG A 47 -15.27 -22.32 -3.14
CA ARG A 47 -14.77 -21.28 -2.28
C ARG A 47 -14.92 -21.63 -0.80
N PRO A 48 -14.06 -21.13 0.11
CA PRO A 48 -14.20 -21.35 1.55
C PRO A 48 -15.56 -20.97 2.10
N SER A 49 -16.23 -19.97 1.51
CA SER A 49 -17.61 -19.55 1.84
C SER A 49 -18.71 -20.59 1.46
N GLY A 50 -18.33 -21.75 0.95
CA GLY A 50 -19.27 -22.76 0.46
C GLY A 50 -19.86 -22.47 -0.92
N ASN A 51 -19.58 -21.34 -1.53
CA ASN A 51 -20.06 -20.96 -2.84
C ASN A 51 -19.21 -21.58 -3.96
N LEU A 52 -19.85 -21.86 -5.12
CA LEU A 52 -19.12 -22.21 -6.34
C LEU A 52 -18.85 -20.94 -7.16
N ARG A 53 -17.61 -20.79 -7.62
CA ARG A 53 -17.21 -19.79 -8.60
C ARG A 53 -17.05 -20.46 -9.97
N VAL A 54 -17.70 -19.89 -10.99
CA VAL A 54 -17.58 -20.34 -12.38
C VAL A 54 -16.82 -19.28 -13.17
N THR A 55 -15.70 -19.65 -13.79
CA THR A 55 -14.86 -18.77 -14.63
C THR A 55 -14.61 -19.39 -15.99
N PRO A 56 -14.56 -18.62 -17.10
CA PRO A 56 -14.10 -19.14 -18.38
C PRO A 56 -12.65 -19.62 -18.28
N GLU A 57 -12.32 -20.80 -18.80
CA GLU A 57 -10.93 -21.27 -18.85
C GLU A 57 -10.11 -20.45 -19.85
N THR A 58 -10.68 -20.19 -21.02
CA THR A 58 -10.10 -19.32 -22.04
C THR A 58 -11.09 -18.19 -22.32
N THR A 59 -10.66 -16.95 -22.20
CA THR A 59 -11.49 -15.82 -22.63
C THR A 59 -10.77 -15.06 -23.74
N SER A 60 -11.45 -14.93 -24.88
CA SER A 60 -11.00 -14.08 -26.01
C SER A 60 -11.24 -12.59 -25.73
N VAL A 61 -12.00 -12.26 -24.69
CA VAL A 61 -12.39 -10.88 -24.39
C VAL A 61 -11.38 -10.26 -23.43
N VAL A 62 -10.47 -9.45 -23.97
CA VAL A 62 -9.60 -8.59 -23.17
C VAL A 62 -10.45 -7.43 -22.63
N ARG A 63 -10.63 -7.37 -21.31
CA ARG A 63 -11.32 -6.27 -20.64
C ARG A 63 -10.28 -5.26 -20.18
N ARG A 64 -10.43 -4.02 -20.59
CA ARG A 64 -9.64 -2.89 -20.11
C ARG A 64 -10.53 -1.98 -19.28
N ARG A 65 -10.01 -1.49 -18.16
CA ARG A 65 -10.66 -0.44 -17.39
C ARG A 65 -10.17 0.90 -17.92
N GLU A 66 -11.10 1.72 -18.35
CA GLU A 66 -10.83 3.06 -18.84
C GLU A 66 -11.54 4.07 -17.95
N VAL A 67 -10.85 5.17 -17.65
CA VAL A 67 -11.40 6.31 -16.91
C VAL A 67 -11.24 7.54 -17.79
N GLU A 68 -12.30 8.30 -17.96
CA GLU A 68 -12.32 9.58 -18.66
C GLU A 68 -12.53 10.70 -17.65
N ILE A 69 -11.68 11.73 -17.69
CA ILE A 69 -11.66 12.89 -16.80
C ILE A 69 -11.83 14.14 -17.65
N SER A 70 -12.83 14.96 -17.32
CA SER A 70 -13.03 16.30 -17.89
C SER A 70 -12.57 17.33 -16.88
N ILE A 71 -11.60 18.18 -17.27
CA ILE A 71 -11.03 19.20 -16.36
C ILE A 71 -12.11 20.21 -15.95
N GLU A 72 -13.02 20.53 -16.86
CA GLU A 72 -14.11 21.49 -16.59
C GLU A 72 -15.12 20.98 -15.54
N GLU A 73 -15.22 19.65 -15.38
CA GLU A 73 -16.16 19.07 -14.41
C GLU A 73 -15.56 18.94 -12.99
N ILE A 74 -14.22 18.75 -12.91
CA ILE A 74 -13.56 18.47 -11.62
C ILE A 74 -12.80 19.67 -11.05
N GLY A 75 -12.41 20.65 -11.90
CA GLY A 75 -11.52 21.73 -11.51
C GLY A 75 -10.03 21.33 -11.41
N GLU A 76 -9.16 22.33 -11.46
CA GLU A 76 -7.70 22.12 -11.45
C GLU A 76 -7.19 21.61 -10.10
N ASP A 77 -7.73 22.11 -9.00
CA ASP A 77 -7.29 21.78 -7.64
C ASP A 77 -7.44 20.31 -7.29
N PHE A 78 -8.40 19.61 -7.90
CA PHE A 78 -8.66 18.21 -7.66
C PHE A 78 -8.13 17.28 -8.76
N LEU A 79 -7.45 17.82 -9.78
CA LEU A 79 -7.00 17.04 -10.93
C LEU A 79 -6.04 15.91 -10.53
N LEU A 80 -5.09 16.19 -9.64
CA LEU A 80 -4.15 15.18 -9.14
C LEU A 80 -4.87 14.05 -8.40
N ASP A 81 -5.82 14.41 -7.52
CA ASP A 81 -6.60 13.44 -6.74
C ASP A 81 -7.42 12.51 -7.64
N HIS A 82 -8.04 13.06 -8.71
CA HIS A 82 -8.77 12.26 -9.68
C HIS A 82 -7.87 11.33 -10.49
N LEU A 83 -6.65 11.76 -10.86
CA LEU A 83 -5.66 10.92 -11.53
C LEU A 83 -5.18 9.78 -10.62
N ILE A 84 -4.86 10.09 -9.35
CA ILE A 84 -4.51 9.08 -8.35
C ILE A 84 -5.69 8.12 -8.13
N GLY A 85 -6.91 8.62 -7.97
CA GLY A 85 -8.11 7.80 -7.83
C GLY A 85 -8.34 6.88 -9.03
N ALA A 86 -8.13 7.36 -10.26
CA ALA A 86 -8.19 6.54 -11.47
C ALA A 86 -7.10 5.45 -11.46
N TYR A 87 -5.87 5.79 -11.07
CA TYR A 87 -4.78 4.83 -10.92
C TYR A 87 -5.12 3.75 -9.88
N LEU A 88 -5.54 4.12 -8.68
CA LEU A 88 -5.90 3.20 -7.59
C LEU A 88 -7.10 2.32 -7.95
N SER A 89 -8.06 2.84 -8.73
CA SER A 89 -9.17 2.04 -9.23
C SER A 89 -8.78 0.94 -10.21
N GLY A 90 -7.49 0.86 -10.60
CA GLY A 90 -6.98 -0.12 -11.54
C GLY A 90 -7.20 0.26 -13.00
N ALA A 91 -7.43 1.54 -13.33
CA ALA A 91 -7.55 1.98 -14.72
C ALA A 91 -6.29 1.61 -15.53
N GLN A 92 -6.49 1.00 -16.68
CA GLN A 92 -5.41 0.70 -17.62
C GLN A 92 -5.21 1.85 -18.61
N ILE A 93 -6.30 2.59 -18.90
CA ILE A 93 -6.26 3.79 -19.73
C ILE A 93 -6.94 4.92 -18.97
N ILE A 94 -6.25 6.06 -18.88
CA ILE A 94 -6.77 7.30 -18.31
C ILE A 94 -6.77 8.34 -19.41
N ARG A 95 -7.96 8.82 -19.80
CA ARG A 95 -8.14 9.88 -20.81
C ARG A 95 -8.54 11.16 -20.12
N ILE A 96 -7.79 12.21 -20.34
CA ILE A 96 -8.08 13.55 -19.81
C ILE A 96 -8.47 14.43 -20.99
N ARG A 97 -9.55 15.19 -20.84
CA ARG A 97 -10.04 16.14 -21.84
C ARG A 97 -10.22 17.52 -21.27
N SER A 98 -9.96 18.53 -22.11
CA SER A 98 -10.25 19.93 -21.83
C SER A 98 -10.84 20.60 -23.07
N LYS A 99 -11.89 21.38 -22.89
CA LYS A 99 -12.51 22.16 -23.99
C LYS A 99 -11.62 23.35 -24.39
N SER A 100 -10.94 23.95 -23.43
CA SER A 100 -10.10 25.13 -23.58
C SER A 100 -8.62 24.84 -23.85
N GLY A 101 -8.23 23.53 -23.80
CA GLY A 101 -6.83 23.12 -23.86
C GLY A 101 -6.16 23.07 -22.47
N PHE A 102 -4.92 22.58 -22.42
CA PHE A 102 -4.18 22.41 -21.17
C PHE A 102 -3.25 23.58 -20.86
N SER A 103 -3.38 24.11 -19.66
CA SER A 103 -2.49 25.12 -19.10
C SER A 103 -1.09 24.55 -18.77
N ARG A 104 -0.13 25.42 -18.42
CA ARG A 104 1.16 25.00 -17.89
C ARG A 104 1.02 24.27 -16.55
N SER A 105 0.07 24.69 -15.72
CA SER A 105 -0.23 24.05 -14.44
C SER A 105 -0.75 22.64 -14.64
N HIS A 106 -1.73 22.43 -15.53
CA HIS A 106 -2.21 21.09 -15.87
C HIS A 106 -1.07 20.15 -16.30
N ARG A 107 -0.14 20.62 -17.15
CA ARG A 107 1.02 19.83 -17.59
C ARG A 107 1.99 19.52 -16.46
N LYS A 108 2.14 20.41 -15.48
CA LYS A 108 2.93 20.18 -14.27
C LYS A 108 2.30 19.07 -13.42
N ILE A 109 0.97 19.09 -13.26
CA ILE A 109 0.22 18.05 -12.53
C ILE A 109 0.37 16.68 -13.23
N PHE A 110 0.28 16.62 -14.57
CA PHE A 110 0.48 15.36 -15.30
C PHE A 110 1.88 14.78 -15.08
N ARG A 111 2.91 15.61 -15.12
CA ARG A 111 4.29 15.17 -14.85
C ARG A 111 4.47 14.70 -13.42
N SER A 112 3.93 15.45 -12.46
CA SER A 112 3.94 15.06 -11.05
C SER A 112 3.27 13.71 -10.86
N PHE A 113 2.08 13.49 -11.43
CA PHE A 113 1.37 12.21 -11.36
C PHE A 113 2.18 11.04 -11.91
N ILE A 114 2.86 11.20 -13.06
CA ILE A 114 3.70 10.15 -13.65
C ILE A 114 4.91 9.86 -12.75
N GLN A 115 5.50 10.89 -12.14
CA GLN A 115 6.64 10.73 -11.25
C GLN A 115 6.26 10.05 -9.92
N THR A 116 5.05 10.30 -9.42
CA THR A 116 4.56 9.73 -8.16
C THR A 116 3.89 8.35 -8.32
N THR A 117 3.61 7.93 -9.55
CA THR A 117 2.99 6.62 -9.83
C THR A 117 3.95 5.72 -10.60
N ARG A 118 3.82 4.41 -10.41
CA ARG A 118 4.66 3.45 -11.12
C ARG A 118 3.94 2.90 -12.34
N GLY A 119 4.67 2.87 -13.47
CA GLY A 119 4.24 2.20 -14.70
C GLY A 119 3.12 2.89 -15.45
N ILE A 120 2.94 4.20 -15.29
CA ILE A 120 2.06 5.03 -16.12
C ILE A 120 2.90 5.80 -17.12
N GLU A 121 2.49 5.75 -18.39
CA GLU A 121 3.13 6.48 -19.49
C GLU A 121 2.11 7.24 -20.32
N ILE A 122 2.51 8.42 -20.84
CA ILE A 122 1.70 9.17 -21.81
C ILE A 122 1.86 8.52 -23.18
N THR A 123 0.76 8.01 -23.72
CA THR A 123 0.74 7.39 -25.07
C THR A 123 0.31 8.35 -26.16
N SER A 124 -0.45 9.39 -25.81
CA SER A 124 -0.89 10.43 -26.74
C SER A 124 -1.08 11.76 -26.01
N GLU A 125 -0.57 12.81 -26.59
CA GLU A 125 -0.74 14.18 -26.09
C GLU A 125 -1.13 15.10 -27.24
N ALA A 126 -2.31 15.74 -27.12
CA ALA A 126 -2.82 16.76 -28.02
C ALA A 126 -3.17 18.01 -27.24
N GLU A 127 -3.55 19.10 -27.92
CA GLU A 127 -3.90 20.37 -27.28
C GLU A 127 -5.03 20.22 -26.25
N LYS A 128 -6.02 19.36 -26.51
CA LYS A 128 -7.26 19.20 -25.72
C LYS A 128 -7.48 17.80 -25.16
N SER A 129 -6.55 16.90 -25.37
CA SER A 129 -6.67 15.51 -24.88
C SER A 129 -5.31 14.91 -24.57
N ILE A 130 -5.24 14.16 -23.47
CA ILE A 130 -4.09 13.33 -23.10
C ILE A 130 -4.60 11.94 -22.82
N GLU A 131 -3.87 10.93 -23.29
CA GLU A 131 -4.09 9.53 -22.96
C GLU A 131 -2.87 8.97 -22.24
N MET A 132 -3.11 8.36 -21.08
CA MET A 132 -2.11 7.67 -20.28
C MET A 132 -2.44 6.18 -20.22
N LEU A 133 -1.42 5.34 -20.32
CA LEU A 133 -1.53 3.88 -20.30
C LEU A 133 -0.74 3.31 -19.12
N SER A 134 -1.33 2.37 -18.39
CA SER A 134 -0.62 1.56 -17.41
C SER A 134 0.06 0.38 -18.10
N LEU A 135 1.39 0.33 -18.01
CA LEU A 135 2.24 -0.72 -18.59
C LEU A 135 2.50 -1.88 -17.61
N LEU A 136 2.20 -1.68 -16.32
CA LEU A 136 2.49 -2.70 -15.30
C LEU A 136 1.54 -3.89 -15.38
N ASN A 137 2.13 -5.07 -15.37
CA ASN A 137 1.43 -6.31 -15.05
C ASN A 137 1.42 -6.49 -13.52
N PRO A 138 0.25 -6.43 -12.86
CA PRO A 138 0.18 -6.50 -11.39
C PRO A 138 0.80 -7.78 -10.80
N SER A 139 0.82 -8.89 -11.54
CA SER A 139 1.34 -10.17 -11.04
C SER A 139 2.87 -10.29 -11.03
N GLU A 140 3.59 -9.37 -11.67
CA GLU A 140 5.05 -9.42 -11.75
C GLU A 140 5.75 -8.89 -10.50
N MET A 141 5.05 -8.18 -9.63
CA MET A 141 5.61 -7.59 -8.41
C MET A 141 4.83 -8.07 -7.17
N PRO A 142 5.30 -9.12 -6.49
CA PRO A 142 4.64 -9.64 -5.29
C PRO A 142 4.53 -8.58 -4.19
N LEU A 143 3.39 -8.53 -3.48
CA LEU A 143 3.11 -7.53 -2.44
C LEU A 143 4.20 -7.48 -1.36
N HIS A 144 4.67 -8.65 -0.90
CA HIS A 144 5.71 -8.72 0.13
C HIS A 144 7.07 -8.17 -0.31
N SER A 145 7.37 -8.16 -1.62
CA SER A 145 8.61 -7.55 -2.15
C SER A 145 8.58 -6.04 -2.06
N SER A 146 7.43 -5.42 -2.35
CA SER A 146 7.22 -3.99 -2.20
C SER A 146 7.26 -3.56 -0.72
N ILE A 147 6.63 -4.32 0.19
CA ILE A 147 6.73 -4.08 1.64
C ILE A 147 8.18 -4.15 2.11
N ASN A 148 8.93 -5.17 1.67
CA ASN A 148 10.35 -5.29 2.03
C ASN A 148 11.18 -4.11 1.50
N ARG A 149 10.89 -3.61 0.30
CA ARG A 149 11.55 -2.41 -0.25
C ARG A 149 11.26 -1.17 0.58
N MET A 150 9.99 -0.95 0.99
CA MET A 150 9.63 0.15 1.88
C MET A 150 10.35 0.05 3.23
N TYR A 151 10.41 -1.15 3.81
CA TYR A 151 11.20 -1.38 5.03
C TYR A 151 12.67 -1.01 4.87
N LEU A 152 13.31 -1.39 3.76
CA LEU A 152 14.72 -1.08 3.52
C LEU A 152 14.95 0.43 3.38
N LEU A 153 14.04 1.16 2.74
CA LEU A 153 14.12 2.62 2.61
C LEU A 153 14.02 3.31 3.97
N VAL A 154 12.97 3.01 4.74
CA VAL A 154 12.78 3.59 6.09
C VAL A 154 13.95 3.20 7.00
N SER A 155 14.35 1.91 7.01
CA SER A 155 15.44 1.42 7.86
C SER A 155 16.79 2.05 7.50
N SER A 156 17.07 2.31 6.22
CA SER A 156 18.26 3.04 5.79
C SER A 156 18.23 4.48 6.28
N GLN A 157 17.12 5.17 6.08
CA GLN A 157 16.96 6.57 6.49
C GLN A 157 17.11 6.73 8.01
N ILE A 158 16.56 5.83 8.82
CA ILE A 158 16.72 5.86 10.29
C ILE A 158 18.17 5.60 10.70
N ARG A 159 18.95 4.78 9.99
CA ARG A 159 20.39 4.62 10.25
C ARG A 159 21.16 5.90 9.97
N ASP A 160 20.90 6.55 8.83
CA ASP A 160 21.54 7.81 8.43
C ASP A 160 21.19 8.93 9.43
N ILE A 161 19.92 9.02 9.84
CA ILE A 161 19.48 9.91 10.92
C ILE A 161 20.25 9.65 12.21
N THR A 162 20.44 8.38 12.60
CA THR A 162 21.17 8.03 13.83
C THR A 162 22.63 8.47 13.75
N GLU A 163 23.27 8.30 12.61
CA GLU A 163 24.64 8.73 12.37
C GLU A 163 24.78 10.25 12.56
N VAL A 164 23.88 11.04 11.96
CA VAL A 164 23.90 12.50 12.11
C VAL A 164 23.58 12.93 13.54
N LEU A 165 22.60 12.33 14.20
CA LEU A 165 22.25 12.63 15.60
C LEU A 165 23.40 12.32 16.58
N THR A 166 24.33 11.43 16.22
CA THR A 166 25.52 11.09 17.02
C THR A 166 26.80 11.80 16.57
N GLY A 167 26.67 12.81 15.70
CA GLY A 167 27.78 13.68 15.28
C GLY A 167 28.37 13.38 13.91
N GLY A 168 27.71 12.56 13.10
CA GLY A 168 28.06 12.35 11.69
C GLY A 168 27.68 13.52 10.78
N ASP A 169 28.09 13.42 9.51
CA ASP A 169 27.85 14.45 8.50
C ASP A 169 26.40 14.43 8.03
N SER A 170 25.75 15.61 7.98
CA SER A 170 24.36 15.75 7.54
C SER A 170 24.15 15.58 6.02
N GLU A 171 25.21 15.66 5.20
CA GLU A 171 25.11 15.43 3.74
C GLU A 171 24.52 14.06 3.39
N ILE A 172 24.64 13.07 4.28
CA ILE A 172 24.03 11.73 4.09
C ILE A 172 22.50 11.75 4.09
N LEU A 173 21.85 12.85 4.49
CA LEU A 173 20.38 13.03 4.48
C LEU A 173 19.86 13.72 3.21
N ASP A 174 20.72 14.14 2.29
CA ASP A 174 20.34 14.93 1.10
C ASP A 174 19.32 14.21 0.20
N ASP A 175 19.32 12.87 0.19
CA ASP A 175 18.39 12.05 -0.60
C ASP A 175 17.08 11.67 0.15
N ALA A 176 16.83 12.29 1.31
CA ALA A 176 15.67 11.95 2.14
C ALA A 176 14.32 12.18 1.43
N GLU A 177 14.21 13.24 0.62
CA GLU A 177 13.01 13.55 -0.17
C GLU A 177 12.76 12.52 -1.29
N GLU A 178 13.83 12.06 -1.94
CA GLU A 178 13.74 11.01 -2.96
C GLU A 178 13.29 9.68 -2.37
N ARG A 179 13.77 9.34 -1.18
CA ARG A 179 13.34 8.12 -0.46
C ARG A 179 11.87 8.19 -0.06
N GLU A 180 11.40 9.34 0.43
CA GLU A 180 9.99 9.56 0.76
C GLU A 180 9.11 9.41 -0.48
N LYS A 181 9.46 10.04 -1.61
CA LYS A 181 8.76 9.88 -2.89
C LYS A 181 8.73 8.43 -3.38
N GLU A 182 9.81 7.67 -3.15
CA GLU A 182 9.84 6.25 -3.51
C GLU A 182 8.89 5.43 -2.64
N ILE A 183 8.80 5.71 -1.34
CA ILE A 183 7.87 5.07 -0.40
C ILE A 183 6.43 5.34 -0.84
N ASP A 184 6.10 6.58 -1.18
CA ASP A 184 4.78 6.98 -1.66
C ASP A 184 4.40 6.28 -2.97
N ALA A 185 5.32 6.21 -3.92
CA ALA A 185 5.09 5.52 -5.19
C ALA A 185 4.85 4.01 -4.97
N LEU A 186 5.55 3.39 -4.03
CA LEU A 186 5.33 1.99 -3.65
C LEU A 186 3.96 1.79 -2.96
N ARG A 187 3.56 2.72 -2.09
CA ARG A 187 2.22 2.71 -1.47
C ARG A 187 1.13 2.72 -2.52
N LEU A 188 1.17 3.70 -3.44
CA LEU A 188 0.18 3.80 -4.52
C LEU A 188 0.13 2.55 -5.40
N LEU A 189 1.29 1.98 -5.75
CA LEU A 189 1.37 0.73 -6.50
C LEU A 189 0.67 -0.41 -5.77
N MET A 190 0.97 -0.60 -4.48
CA MET A 190 0.41 -1.70 -3.71
C MET A 190 -1.10 -1.52 -3.48
N GLU A 191 -1.57 -0.31 -3.18
CA GLU A 191 -3.01 -0.04 -3.06
C GLU A 191 -3.75 -0.35 -4.38
N ARG A 192 -3.16 -0.01 -5.53
CA ARG A 192 -3.67 -0.41 -6.84
C ARG A 192 -3.72 -1.93 -7.01
N GLN A 193 -2.64 -2.65 -6.66
CA GLN A 193 -2.60 -4.11 -6.74
C GLN A 193 -3.66 -4.77 -5.84
N VAL A 194 -3.80 -4.30 -4.61
CA VAL A 194 -4.84 -4.77 -3.69
C VAL A 194 -6.22 -4.54 -4.28
N GLY A 195 -6.52 -3.35 -4.81
CA GLY A 195 -7.79 -3.07 -5.47
C GLY A 195 -8.10 -4.03 -6.61
N LEU A 196 -7.09 -4.39 -7.41
CA LEU A 196 -7.24 -5.36 -8.50
C LEU A 196 -7.45 -6.79 -7.99
N ILE A 197 -6.77 -7.21 -6.92
CA ILE A 197 -6.98 -8.54 -6.28
C ILE A 197 -8.41 -8.65 -5.73
N LEU A 198 -8.93 -7.61 -5.08
CA LEU A 198 -10.29 -7.59 -4.54
C LEU A 198 -11.36 -7.84 -5.62
N GLU A 199 -11.09 -7.42 -6.86
CA GLU A 199 -12.04 -7.55 -7.97
C GLU A 199 -11.77 -8.75 -8.88
N SER A 200 -10.54 -9.29 -8.89
CA SER A 200 -10.12 -10.35 -9.81
C SER A 200 -9.57 -11.57 -9.08
N SER A 201 -10.35 -12.63 -9.07
CA SER A 201 -9.91 -13.92 -8.53
C SER A 201 -8.73 -14.55 -9.31
N ARG A 202 -8.59 -14.21 -10.60
CA ARG A 202 -7.43 -14.65 -11.37
C ARG A 202 -6.13 -14.01 -10.86
N LEU A 203 -6.20 -12.74 -10.45
CA LEU A 203 -5.06 -12.06 -9.81
C LEU A 203 -4.83 -12.59 -8.40
N GLU A 204 -5.88 -12.84 -7.61
CA GLU A 204 -5.81 -13.50 -6.32
C GLU A 204 -5.01 -14.81 -6.42
N ASP A 205 -5.36 -15.68 -7.39
CA ASP A 205 -4.69 -16.95 -7.61
C ASP A 205 -3.23 -16.76 -8.09
N SER A 206 -2.99 -15.84 -9.05
CA SER A 206 -1.65 -15.62 -9.62
C SER A 206 -0.67 -14.98 -8.65
N MET A 207 -1.17 -14.17 -7.70
CA MET A 207 -0.35 -13.53 -6.67
C MET A 207 -0.23 -14.35 -5.38
N GLY A 208 -0.95 -15.48 -5.29
CA GLY A 208 -0.93 -16.38 -4.12
C GLY A 208 -1.38 -15.68 -2.83
N THR A 209 -2.25 -14.67 -2.93
CA THR A 209 -2.70 -13.88 -1.79
C THR A 209 -4.21 -13.76 -1.85
N ASN A 210 -4.92 -14.25 -0.82
CA ASN A 210 -6.36 -14.11 -0.77
C ASN A 210 -6.78 -12.64 -0.51
N ARG A 211 -8.05 -12.32 -0.79
CA ARG A 211 -8.59 -10.95 -0.68
C ARG A 211 -8.49 -10.37 0.71
N TRP A 212 -8.71 -11.19 1.73
CA TRP A 212 -8.64 -10.76 3.11
C TRP A 212 -7.20 -10.37 3.48
N GLU A 213 -6.22 -11.23 3.17
CA GLU A 213 -4.80 -10.94 3.38
C GLU A 213 -4.33 -9.73 2.56
N ALA A 214 -4.79 -9.59 1.32
CA ALA A 214 -4.48 -8.42 0.50
C ALA A 214 -4.94 -7.12 1.18
N SER A 215 -6.12 -7.14 1.82
CA SER A 215 -6.61 -6.02 2.62
C SER A 215 -5.70 -5.71 3.82
N GLU A 216 -5.23 -6.74 4.53
CA GLU A 216 -4.30 -6.56 5.64
C GLU A 216 -2.93 -6.03 5.17
N TYR A 217 -2.43 -6.48 4.02
CA TYR A 217 -1.21 -5.93 3.41
C TYR A 217 -1.36 -4.44 3.05
N SER A 218 -2.53 -3.99 2.59
CA SER A 218 -2.80 -2.57 2.37
C SER A 218 -2.66 -1.75 3.65
N ARG A 219 -3.06 -2.30 4.80
CA ARG A 219 -2.89 -1.65 6.11
C ARG A 219 -1.41 -1.56 6.49
N ILE A 220 -0.62 -2.64 6.29
CA ILE A 220 0.84 -2.64 6.52
C ILE A 220 1.52 -1.55 5.67
N VAL A 221 1.14 -1.41 4.41
CA VAL A 221 1.71 -0.40 3.51
C VAL A 221 1.48 1.02 4.03
N ARG A 222 0.30 1.28 4.60
CA ARG A 222 -0.01 2.57 5.22
C ARG A 222 0.80 2.83 6.49
N THR A 223 1.14 1.79 7.26
CA THR A 223 2.06 1.98 8.39
C THR A 223 3.46 2.37 7.91
N PHE A 224 3.95 1.79 6.82
CA PHE A 224 5.25 2.15 6.24
C PHE A 224 5.27 3.55 5.65
N GLU A 225 4.22 3.99 4.97
CA GLU A 225 4.14 5.37 4.49
C GLU A 225 4.24 6.35 5.65
N ARG A 226 3.47 6.15 6.72
CA ARG A 226 3.54 6.99 7.92
C ARG A 226 4.92 6.96 8.59
N MET A 227 5.59 5.79 8.61
CA MET A 227 6.98 5.71 9.09
C MET A 227 7.93 6.50 8.19
N GLY A 228 7.74 6.45 6.87
CA GLY A 228 8.45 7.26 5.88
C GLY A 228 8.28 8.75 6.15
N ASP A 229 7.03 9.21 6.31
CA ASP A 229 6.70 10.60 6.63
C ASP A 229 7.41 11.09 7.90
N HIS A 230 7.39 10.29 8.97
CA HIS A 230 8.04 10.66 10.23
C HIS A 230 9.57 10.62 10.13
N SER A 231 10.15 9.68 9.39
CA SER A 231 11.59 9.66 9.14
C SER A 231 12.02 10.88 8.33
N TYR A 232 11.26 11.29 7.30
CA TYR A 232 11.51 12.51 6.55
C TYR A 232 11.35 13.77 7.40
N LYS A 233 10.33 13.83 8.29
CA LYS A 233 10.18 14.93 9.26
C LYS A 233 11.39 15.07 10.19
N ILE A 234 12.00 13.94 10.61
CA ILE A 234 13.24 13.99 11.42
C ILE A 234 14.37 14.61 10.60
N CYS A 235 14.53 14.22 9.32
CA CYS A 235 15.54 14.82 8.44
C CYS A 235 15.36 16.34 8.35
N LYS A 236 14.15 16.80 8.10
CA LYS A 236 13.83 18.24 8.07
C LYS A 236 14.10 18.94 9.40
N LEU A 237 13.76 18.30 10.51
CA LEU A 237 14.03 18.83 11.84
C LEU A 237 15.54 18.98 12.11
N ILE A 238 16.37 18.06 11.59
CA ILE A 238 17.83 18.15 11.68
C ILE A 238 18.36 19.28 10.79
N GLU A 239 17.88 19.40 9.54
CA GLU A 239 18.28 20.46 8.60
C GLU A 239 17.97 21.88 9.13
N GLU A 240 16.84 22.05 9.85
CA GLU A 240 16.44 23.33 10.44
C GLU A 240 17.31 23.77 11.63
N ARG A 241 18.21 22.92 12.11
CA ARG A 241 19.03 23.17 13.28
C ARG A 241 20.34 23.87 12.91
N GLU A 242 20.54 25.13 13.38
CA GLU A 242 21.72 25.94 13.08
C GLU A 242 23.03 25.31 13.58
N THR A 243 23.02 24.61 14.70
CA THR A 243 24.18 23.91 15.29
C THR A 243 23.75 22.57 15.85
N PRO A 244 23.96 21.47 15.12
CA PRO A 244 23.65 20.16 15.62
C PRO A 244 24.65 19.74 16.70
N GLU A 245 24.24 19.77 17.97
CA GLU A 245 24.98 19.09 19.04
C GLU A 245 24.66 17.58 18.98
N ALA A 246 25.71 16.76 19.07
CA ALA A 246 25.56 15.33 19.12
C ALA A 246 24.76 14.93 20.37
N LEU A 247 23.78 14.04 20.20
CA LEU A 247 23.03 13.48 21.32
C LEU A 247 23.89 12.41 22.03
N SER A 248 23.72 12.31 23.36
CA SER A 248 24.34 11.24 24.12
C SER A 248 23.88 9.87 23.61
N PRO A 249 24.80 8.90 23.44
CA PRO A 249 24.44 7.52 23.09
C PRO A 249 23.49 6.86 24.10
N GLU A 250 23.45 7.34 25.33
CA GLU A 250 22.58 6.84 26.40
C GLU A 250 21.20 7.51 26.41
N SER A 251 20.99 8.54 25.57
CA SER A 251 19.70 9.21 25.45
C SER A 251 18.62 8.23 24.97
N PRO A 252 17.40 8.25 25.57
CA PRO A 252 16.25 7.49 25.08
C PRO A 252 15.96 7.71 23.59
N LEU A 253 16.27 8.90 23.04
CA LEU A 253 16.15 9.23 21.63
C LEU A 253 17.09 8.40 20.75
N ILE A 254 18.22 7.93 21.26
CA ILE A 254 19.18 7.10 20.55
C ILE A 254 18.95 5.62 20.87
N THR A 255 18.74 5.26 22.14
CA THR A 255 18.61 3.86 22.57
C THR A 255 17.34 3.17 22.04
N CYS A 256 16.27 3.91 21.73
CA CYS A 256 15.06 3.34 21.11
C CYS A 256 15.29 2.85 19.65
N ILE A 257 16.26 3.40 18.93
CA ILE A 257 16.47 3.11 17.50
C ILE A 257 16.92 1.65 17.27
N PRO A 258 17.94 1.10 17.94
CA PRO A 258 18.28 -0.31 17.79
C PRO A 258 17.14 -1.25 18.21
N VAL A 259 16.31 -0.88 19.19
CA VAL A 259 15.11 -1.64 19.58
C VAL A 259 14.12 -1.68 18.41
N TRP A 260 13.85 -0.50 17.80
CA TRP A 260 13.00 -0.41 16.63
C TRP A 260 13.53 -1.27 15.47
N HIS A 261 14.83 -1.17 15.11
CA HIS A 261 15.44 -1.98 14.05
C HIS A 261 15.33 -3.49 14.30
N ALA A 262 15.62 -3.95 15.51
CA ALA A 262 15.52 -5.35 15.88
C ALA A 262 14.08 -5.86 15.77
N SER A 263 13.13 -5.10 16.31
CA SER A 263 11.70 -5.41 16.25
C SER A 263 11.18 -5.44 14.80
N MET A 264 11.50 -4.44 13.99
CA MET A 264 11.10 -4.39 12.58
C MET A 264 11.66 -5.57 11.77
N LYS A 265 12.91 -5.98 12.02
CA LYS A 265 13.50 -7.16 11.39
C LYS A 265 12.71 -8.43 11.71
N LEU A 266 12.26 -8.60 12.96
CA LEU A 266 11.38 -9.70 13.35
C LEU A 266 10.03 -9.63 12.61
N LEU A 267 9.37 -8.46 12.59
CA LEU A 267 8.07 -8.28 11.95
C LEU A 267 8.14 -8.54 10.45
N ILE A 268 9.13 -7.99 9.74
CA ILE A 268 9.33 -8.22 8.29
C ILE A 268 9.59 -9.69 7.98
N SER A 269 10.43 -10.37 8.79
CA SER A 269 10.67 -11.80 8.58
C SER A 269 9.39 -12.64 8.75
N ASN A 270 8.47 -12.18 9.59
CA ASN A 270 7.23 -12.87 9.90
C ASN A 270 6.10 -12.66 8.89
N LEU A 271 6.27 -11.80 7.90
CA LEU A 271 5.43 -11.82 6.68
C LEU A 271 5.46 -13.19 5.96
N ARG A 272 6.54 -13.97 6.17
CA ARG A 272 6.74 -15.28 5.54
C ARG A 272 6.88 -16.45 6.52
N ARG A 273 7.44 -16.20 7.71
CA ARG A 273 7.78 -17.26 8.69
C ARG A 273 6.61 -17.65 9.59
N TYR A 274 5.70 -16.70 9.86
CA TYR A 274 4.50 -16.89 10.71
C TYR A 274 4.78 -17.39 12.13
N LYS A 275 5.93 -17.02 12.73
CA LYS A 275 6.27 -17.33 14.11
C LYS A 275 5.68 -16.30 15.06
N ILE A 276 4.49 -16.58 15.57
CA ILE A 276 3.72 -15.63 16.38
C ILE A 276 4.47 -15.16 17.65
N SER A 277 5.32 -16.02 18.24
CA SER A 277 6.13 -15.64 19.41
C SER A 277 7.13 -14.52 19.11
N GLU A 278 7.72 -14.49 17.91
CA GLU A 278 8.61 -13.41 17.46
C GLU A 278 7.84 -12.10 17.26
N VAL A 279 6.60 -12.17 16.77
CA VAL A 279 5.71 -11.00 16.63
C VAL A 279 5.33 -10.43 18.00
N HIS A 280 4.97 -11.29 18.97
CA HIS A 280 4.69 -10.87 20.34
C HIS A 280 5.91 -10.22 21.01
N GLN A 281 7.10 -10.80 20.83
CA GLN A 281 8.35 -10.24 21.34
C GLN A 281 8.60 -8.84 20.78
N ALA A 282 8.51 -8.68 19.46
CA ALA A 282 8.69 -7.39 18.80
C ALA A 282 7.69 -6.34 19.32
N LYS A 283 6.41 -6.72 19.47
CA LYS A 283 5.38 -5.82 20.00
C LYS A 283 5.71 -5.33 21.41
N LEU A 284 6.11 -6.22 22.31
CA LEU A 284 6.46 -5.86 23.69
C LEU A 284 7.69 -4.95 23.75
N GLN A 285 8.72 -5.22 22.93
CA GLN A 285 9.91 -4.36 22.87
C GLN A 285 9.57 -2.95 22.36
N LEU A 286 8.71 -2.83 21.37
CA LEU A 286 8.25 -1.54 20.84
C LEU A 286 7.42 -0.77 21.87
N GLN A 287 6.56 -1.44 22.62
CA GLN A 287 5.77 -0.83 23.69
C GLN A 287 6.67 -0.28 24.80
N GLY A 288 7.71 -1.03 25.21
CA GLY A 288 8.69 -0.55 26.16
C GLY A 288 9.43 0.69 25.68
N ALA A 289 9.86 0.71 24.41
CA ALA A 289 10.50 1.89 23.82
C ALA A 289 9.55 3.11 23.76
N ILE A 290 8.26 2.91 23.51
CA ILE A 290 7.25 3.98 23.57
C ILE A 290 7.14 4.56 24.97
N GLU A 291 7.10 3.70 26.02
CA GLU A 291 7.02 4.12 27.42
C GLU A 291 8.26 4.91 27.83
N GLU A 292 9.46 4.48 27.44
CA GLU A 292 10.71 5.20 27.70
C GLU A 292 10.71 6.59 27.04
N LEU A 293 10.24 6.72 25.80
CA LEU A 293 10.13 8.01 25.10
C LEU A 293 9.10 8.93 25.77
N ILE A 294 7.96 8.39 26.23
CA ILE A 294 6.94 9.17 26.97
C ILE A 294 7.51 9.69 28.29
N ASN A 295 8.26 8.87 29.02
CA ASN A 295 8.90 9.29 30.26
C ASN A 295 9.94 10.39 29.98
N PHE A 296 10.73 10.24 28.94
CA PHE A 296 11.68 11.27 28.48
C PHE A 296 10.95 12.59 28.14
N GLU A 297 9.83 12.54 27.41
CA GLU A 297 9.02 13.73 27.08
C GLU A 297 8.52 14.45 28.36
N ASN A 298 8.11 13.70 29.39
CA ASN A 298 7.66 14.26 30.67
C ASN A 298 8.79 14.94 31.44
N ASP A 299 9.96 14.31 31.49
CA ASP A 299 11.13 14.81 32.21
C ASP A 299 11.77 16.02 31.52
N LEU A 300 11.62 16.13 30.21
CA LEU A 300 12.21 17.18 29.38
C LEU A 300 11.84 18.61 29.83
N TRP A 301 10.65 18.78 30.38
CA TRP A 301 10.14 20.09 30.83
C TRP A 301 10.53 20.44 32.27
N ASP A 302 11.01 19.48 33.04
CA ASP A 302 11.50 19.67 34.39
C ASP A 302 13.00 20.08 34.43
N GLU A 303 13.73 19.86 33.33
CA GLU A 303 15.14 20.22 33.20
C GLU A 303 15.36 21.67 32.75
N LYS A 304 16.48 22.28 33.18
CA LYS A 304 16.90 23.63 32.74
C LYS A 304 17.49 23.64 31.32
N ILE A 305 16.80 22.98 30.38
CA ILE A 305 17.19 22.94 28.98
C ILE A 305 16.73 24.22 28.28
N GLY A 306 17.56 24.76 27.38
CA GLY A 306 17.16 25.91 26.58
C GLY A 306 15.93 25.56 25.70
N ARG A 307 14.96 26.50 25.61
CA ARG A 307 13.66 26.27 24.94
C ARG A 307 13.77 25.70 23.52
N VAL A 308 14.77 26.11 22.74
CA VAL A 308 15.00 25.64 21.37
C VAL A 308 15.40 24.18 21.34
N ASN A 309 16.32 23.78 22.23
CA ASN A 309 16.75 22.38 22.36
C ASN A 309 15.63 21.49 22.89
N ALA A 310 14.85 21.96 23.88
CA ALA A 310 13.70 21.23 24.39
C ALA A 310 12.67 20.95 23.29
N LEU A 311 12.34 21.96 22.47
CA LEU A 311 11.40 21.78 21.36
C LEU A 311 11.92 20.82 20.28
N PHE A 312 13.22 20.85 19.99
CA PHE A 312 13.84 19.90 19.06
C PHE A 312 13.72 18.46 19.59
N MET A 313 14.10 18.23 20.85
CA MET A 313 14.05 16.92 21.49
C MET A 313 12.62 16.37 21.57
N ASP A 314 11.64 17.22 21.90
CA ASP A 314 10.22 16.88 21.95
C ASP A 314 9.69 16.40 20.58
N ARG A 315 9.95 17.17 19.51
CA ARG A 315 9.54 16.82 18.15
C ARG A 315 10.25 15.57 17.62
N LEU A 316 11.52 15.40 17.97
CA LEU A 316 12.28 14.20 17.62
C LEU A 316 11.71 12.97 18.36
N SER A 317 11.46 13.10 19.67
CA SER A 317 10.84 12.05 20.48
C SER A 317 9.46 11.66 19.93
N GLU A 318 8.61 12.65 19.63
CA GLU A 318 7.30 12.37 19.01
C GLU A 318 7.45 11.54 17.73
N SER A 319 8.35 11.90 16.82
CA SER A 319 8.53 11.17 15.57
C SER A 319 9.07 9.76 15.79
N LEU A 320 10.04 9.56 16.69
CA LEU A 320 10.55 8.23 17.06
C LEU A 320 9.46 7.37 17.73
N ARG A 321 8.68 7.94 18.61
CA ARG A 321 7.54 7.28 19.26
C ARG A 321 6.48 6.86 18.24
N ARG A 322 6.22 7.70 17.20
CA ARG A 322 5.32 7.34 16.09
C ARG A 322 5.86 6.19 15.26
N LEU A 323 7.16 6.13 14.97
CA LEU A 323 7.78 4.97 14.31
C LEU A 323 7.53 3.68 15.08
N CYS A 324 7.73 3.70 16.42
CA CYS A 324 7.45 2.54 17.28
C CYS A 324 5.95 2.18 17.29
N ALA A 325 5.06 3.16 17.36
CA ALA A 325 3.61 2.95 17.37
C ALA A 325 3.11 2.30 16.06
N TYR A 326 3.53 2.81 14.89
CA TYR A 326 3.16 2.21 13.59
C TYR A 326 3.75 0.81 13.41
N SER A 327 4.91 0.54 14.01
CA SER A 327 5.48 -0.82 14.03
C SER A 327 4.66 -1.75 14.92
N THR A 328 4.08 -1.25 16.03
CA THR A 328 3.13 -1.99 16.87
C THR A 328 1.84 -2.29 16.10
N ASP A 329 1.31 -1.33 15.32
CA ASP A 329 0.16 -1.56 14.44
C ASP A 329 0.46 -2.68 13.44
N MET A 330 1.66 -2.70 12.84
CA MET A 330 2.09 -3.80 11.96
C MET A 330 2.10 -5.15 12.68
N ALA A 331 2.56 -5.21 13.94
CA ALA A 331 2.53 -6.44 14.73
C ALA A 331 1.09 -6.95 14.93
N GLU A 332 0.13 -6.05 15.18
CA GLU A 332 -1.29 -6.40 15.31
C GLU A 332 -1.87 -6.96 13.99
N ILE A 333 -1.52 -6.36 12.87
CA ILE A 333 -1.92 -6.85 11.54
C ILE A 333 -1.37 -8.27 11.31
N LEU A 334 -0.10 -8.53 11.67
CA LEU A 334 0.48 -9.87 11.56
C LEU A 334 -0.20 -10.90 12.47
N ILE A 335 -0.65 -10.50 13.67
CA ILE A 335 -1.47 -11.34 14.55
C ILE A 335 -2.82 -11.66 13.89
N ASN A 336 -3.46 -10.67 13.24
CA ASN A 336 -4.70 -10.88 12.51
C ASN A 336 -4.51 -11.89 11.37
N ILE A 337 -3.44 -11.75 10.56
CA ILE A 337 -3.11 -12.68 9.47
C ILE A 337 -2.87 -14.09 10.02
N HIS A 338 -2.14 -14.22 11.14
CA HIS A 338 -1.89 -15.51 11.78
C HIS A 338 -3.20 -16.19 12.21
N ASN A 339 -4.09 -15.46 12.87
CA ASN A 339 -5.38 -16.00 13.33
C ASN A 339 -6.29 -16.37 12.16
N HIS A 340 -6.34 -15.55 11.10
CA HIS A 340 -7.12 -15.86 9.90
C HIS A 340 -6.66 -17.16 9.24
N ARG A 341 -5.36 -17.39 9.11
CA ARG A 341 -4.79 -18.62 8.52
C ARG A 341 -5.03 -19.87 9.35
N ASN A 342 -5.14 -19.71 10.67
CA ASN A 342 -5.40 -20.81 11.60
C ASN A 342 -6.90 -20.99 11.91
N SER A 343 -7.79 -20.18 11.33
CA SER A 343 -9.22 -20.32 11.50
C SER A 343 -9.74 -21.54 10.72
N ILE A 344 -10.69 -22.27 11.32
CA ILE A 344 -11.35 -23.42 10.72
C ILE A 344 -12.82 -23.07 10.54
N GLU A 345 -13.36 -23.27 9.33
CA GLU A 345 -14.80 -23.18 9.10
C GLU A 345 -15.46 -24.49 9.58
N VAL A 346 -16.40 -24.38 10.49
CA VAL A 346 -17.22 -25.50 10.97
C VAL A 346 -18.60 -25.40 10.35
N MET A 347 -19.04 -26.43 9.62
CA MET A 347 -20.44 -26.53 9.20
C MET A 347 -21.30 -26.82 10.41
N LEU A 348 -22.28 -25.96 10.69
CA LEU A 348 -23.29 -26.12 11.74
C LEU A 348 -24.48 -26.89 11.23
#